data_663bfa0f4a45b365d321f2ab2b0143f8
#
_entry.id   663bfa0f4a45b365d321f2ab2b0143f8
#
_cell.length_a   1.000
_cell.length_b   1.000
_cell.length_c   1.000
_cell.angle_alpha   90.00
_cell.angle_beta   90.00
_cell.angle_gamma   90.00
#
_symmetry.space_group_name_H-M   'P 1'
#
loop_
_entity.id
_entity.type
_entity.pdbx_description
1 polymer ?
#
loop_
_entity_poly.entity_id
_entity_poly.type
_entity_poly.pdbx_seq_one_letter_code
_entity_poly.pdbx_strand_id
1 'polypeptide(L)'
;MEKIKIGIVCYPTFGGSGVVATELGKALAQNGHKVHFITYSQPSRLDFLNENLFYHEVDFRSYPLFEYPPYELALASKMVSVVKNERLDLLHVHYAIPHASAAYMAKQILKSQGIEIPVVTTLHGTDITLVGKDPSYEP
;
A
#
# COMPACT_ATOMS: atom_id res chain seq x y z
N MET A 1 18.99 -7.03 -14.64
CA MET A 1 18.36 -6.13 -13.65
C MET A 1 18.29 -6.82 -12.30
N GLU A 2 18.70 -6.11 -11.28
CA GLU A 2 18.61 -6.63 -9.93
C GLU A 2 17.15 -6.80 -9.49
N LYS A 3 16.83 -7.91 -8.84
CA LYS A 3 15.48 -8.17 -8.36
C LYS A 3 15.27 -7.50 -7.00
N ILE A 4 14.12 -6.87 -6.82
CA ILE A 4 13.79 -6.15 -5.60
C ILE A 4 12.50 -6.65 -4.98
N LYS A 5 12.27 -6.26 -3.73
CA LYS A 5 11.06 -6.58 -2.97
C LYS A 5 10.25 -5.32 -2.83
N ILE A 6 9.04 -5.34 -3.37
CA ILE A 6 8.17 -4.16 -3.49
C ILE A 6 6.91 -4.38 -2.67
N GLY A 7 6.54 -3.39 -1.86
CA GLY A 7 5.24 -3.37 -1.22
C GLY A 7 4.30 -2.50 -2.03
N ILE A 8 3.18 -3.05 -2.49
CA ILE A 8 2.15 -2.30 -3.21
C ILE A 8 0.95 -2.10 -2.30
N VAL A 9 0.61 -0.85 -2.05
CA VAL A 9 -0.52 -0.47 -1.20
C VAL A 9 -1.63 0.07 -2.10
N CYS A 10 -2.81 -0.54 -2.05
CA CYS A 10 -3.90 -0.20 -2.95
C CYS A 10 -5.26 -0.59 -2.36
N TYR A 11 -6.34 -0.14 -3.01
CA TYR A 11 -7.68 -0.63 -2.71
C TYR A 11 -7.92 -1.96 -3.43
N PRO A 12 -8.58 -2.91 -2.79
CA PRO A 12 -8.87 -4.22 -3.40
C PRO A 12 -10.16 -4.20 -4.22
N THR A 13 -10.28 -3.29 -5.17
CA THR A 13 -11.51 -3.09 -5.93
C THR A 13 -11.38 -3.57 -7.38
N PHE A 14 -12.53 -3.78 -8.03
CA PHE A 14 -12.57 -4.23 -9.42
C PHE A 14 -12.15 -3.16 -10.42
N GLY A 15 -12.28 -1.87 -10.06
CA GLY A 15 -11.99 -0.79 -11.00
C GLY A 15 -10.92 0.15 -10.52
N GLY A 16 -10.58 1.12 -11.35
CA GLY A 16 -9.71 2.24 -10.99
C GLY A 16 -8.34 1.79 -10.49
N SER A 17 -7.95 2.35 -9.36
CA SER A 17 -6.60 2.15 -8.81
C SER A 17 -6.32 0.69 -8.45
N GLY A 18 -7.33 -0.06 -8.03
CA GLY A 18 -7.15 -1.46 -7.65
C GLY A 18 -6.72 -2.32 -8.83
N VAL A 19 -7.32 -2.11 -9.99
CA VAL A 19 -6.98 -2.84 -11.21
C VAL A 19 -5.56 -2.49 -11.66
N VAL A 20 -5.25 -1.19 -11.71
CA VAL A 20 -3.92 -0.73 -12.15
C VAL A 20 -2.82 -1.29 -11.24
N ALA A 21 -3.01 -1.20 -9.93
CA ALA A 21 -2.04 -1.68 -8.98
C ALA A 21 -1.83 -3.20 -9.09
N THR A 22 -2.93 -3.95 -9.23
CA THR A 22 -2.86 -5.41 -9.29
C THR A 22 -2.16 -5.87 -10.57
N GLU A 23 -2.50 -5.28 -11.72
CA GLU A 23 -1.87 -5.66 -12.99
C GLU A 23 -0.38 -5.30 -13.01
N LEU A 24 -0.02 -4.13 -12.45
CA LEU A 24 1.38 -3.76 -12.32
C LEU A 24 2.13 -4.77 -11.44
N GLY A 25 1.56 -5.13 -10.30
CA GLY A 25 2.18 -6.09 -9.40
C GLY A 25 2.39 -7.44 -10.04
N LYS A 26 1.40 -7.91 -10.80
CA LYS A 26 1.52 -9.18 -11.53
C LYS A 26 2.65 -9.13 -12.55
N ALA A 27 2.76 -8.02 -13.30
CA ALA A 27 3.82 -7.86 -14.30
C ALA A 27 5.20 -7.84 -13.63
N LEU A 28 5.34 -7.14 -12.52
CA LEU A 28 6.59 -7.09 -11.78
C LEU A 28 6.98 -8.48 -11.24
N ALA A 29 6.00 -9.24 -10.74
CA ALA A 29 6.24 -10.59 -10.25
C ALA A 29 6.68 -11.52 -11.37
N GLN A 30 6.10 -11.38 -12.57
CA GLN A 30 6.50 -12.17 -13.74
C GLN A 30 7.93 -11.85 -14.16
N ASN A 31 8.42 -10.66 -13.85
CA ASN A 31 9.82 -10.28 -14.12
C ASN A 31 10.76 -10.67 -12.98
N GLY A 32 10.28 -11.39 -11.98
CA GLY A 32 11.10 -11.94 -10.92
C GLY A 32 11.21 -11.09 -9.66
N HIS A 33 10.56 -9.94 -9.60
CA HIS A 33 10.51 -9.15 -8.38
C HIS A 33 9.51 -9.77 -7.40
N LYS A 34 9.77 -9.65 -6.10
CA LYS A 34 8.83 -10.11 -5.09
C LYS A 34 7.88 -8.96 -4.75
N VAL A 35 6.59 -9.21 -4.90
CA VAL A 35 5.55 -8.18 -4.77
C VAL A 35 4.65 -8.54 -3.59
N HIS A 36 4.59 -7.65 -2.62
CA HIS A 36 3.80 -7.81 -1.41
C HIS A 36 2.65 -6.80 -1.45
N PHE A 37 1.43 -7.30 -1.64
CA PHE A 37 0.25 -6.45 -1.61
C PHE A 37 -0.18 -6.21 -0.16
N ILE A 38 -0.38 -4.95 0.19
CA ILE A 38 -0.82 -4.53 1.52
C ILE A 38 -2.18 -3.85 1.35
N THR A 39 -3.25 -4.51 1.79
CA THR A 39 -4.60 -4.01 1.61
C THR A 39 -5.54 -4.70 2.61
N TYR A 40 -6.78 -4.25 2.71
CA TYR A 40 -7.70 -4.77 3.73
C TYR A 40 -8.50 -6.01 3.30
N SER A 41 -8.42 -6.38 2.03
CA SER A 41 -8.93 -7.68 1.55
C SER A 41 -8.18 -8.05 0.28
N GLN A 42 -8.26 -9.32 -0.12
CA GLN A 42 -7.55 -9.80 -1.29
C GLN A 42 -8.04 -9.04 -2.54
N PRO A 43 -7.10 -8.46 -3.32
CA PRO A 43 -7.49 -7.79 -4.56
C PRO A 43 -8.21 -8.75 -5.51
N SER A 44 -9.29 -8.28 -6.12
CA SER A 44 -10.19 -9.12 -6.90
C SER A 44 -9.54 -9.76 -8.13
N ARG A 45 -8.50 -9.13 -8.68
CA ARG A 45 -7.80 -9.63 -9.86
C ARG A 45 -6.48 -10.32 -9.52
N LEU A 46 -6.20 -10.52 -8.24
CA LEU A 46 -4.95 -11.11 -7.81
C LEU A 46 -5.00 -12.63 -7.94
N ASP A 47 -3.99 -13.18 -8.59
CA ASP A 47 -3.83 -14.60 -8.82
C ASP A 47 -2.56 -15.05 -8.12
N PHE A 48 -2.68 -15.94 -7.14
CA PHE A 48 -1.56 -16.41 -6.35
C PHE A 48 -0.83 -17.62 -6.97
N LEU A 49 -1.05 -17.89 -8.26
CA LEU A 49 -0.30 -18.94 -8.94
C LEU A 49 1.18 -18.56 -9.13
N ASN A 50 1.50 -17.27 -9.06
CA ASN A 50 2.89 -16.83 -9.16
C ASN A 50 3.53 -16.83 -7.76
N GLU A 51 4.68 -17.51 -7.62
CA GLU A 51 5.37 -17.64 -6.34
C GLU A 51 5.97 -16.34 -5.81
N ASN A 52 5.99 -15.28 -6.64
CA ASN A 52 6.52 -13.96 -6.25
C ASN A 52 5.44 -12.99 -5.80
N LEU A 53 4.19 -13.44 -5.68
CA LEU A 53 3.08 -12.62 -5.20
C LEU A 53 2.71 -13.00 -3.77
N PHE A 54 2.60 -12.00 -2.91
CA PHE A 54 2.27 -12.16 -1.49
C PHE A 54 1.16 -11.18 -1.12
N TYR A 55 0.33 -11.55 -0.16
CA TYR A 55 -0.78 -10.71 0.29
C TYR A 55 -0.70 -10.55 1.81
N HIS A 56 -0.80 -9.30 2.25
CA HIS A 56 -0.80 -8.93 3.67
C HIS A 56 -2.07 -8.16 3.98
N GLU A 57 -2.92 -8.71 4.82
CA GLU A 57 -4.18 -8.08 5.15
C GLU A 57 -4.02 -7.05 6.26
N VAL A 58 -4.61 -5.88 6.03
CA VAL A 58 -4.69 -4.84 7.05
C VAL A 58 -5.99 -5.07 7.84
N ASP A 59 -5.87 -5.46 9.09
CA ASP A 59 -7.04 -5.67 9.94
C ASP A 59 -7.23 -4.46 10.85
N PHE A 60 -8.13 -3.58 10.43
CA PHE A 60 -8.46 -2.38 11.20
C PHE A 60 -9.71 -2.56 12.06
N ARG A 61 -10.38 -3.72 11.96
CA ARG A 61 -11.60 -4.01 12.72
C ARG A 61 -11.33 -4.49 14.14
N SER A 62 -10.06 -4.69 14.48
CA SER A 62 -9.66 -5.18 15.79
C SER A 62 -9.46 -4.08 16.84
N TYR A 63 -9.88 -2.85 16.55
CA TYR A 63 -9.78 -1.72 17.49
C TYR A 63 -11.13 -1.47 18.17
N PRO A 64 -11.44 -2.19 19.27
CA PRO A 64 -12.80 -2.16 19.86
C PRO A 64 -13.15 -0.84 20.54
N LEU A 65 -12.17 0.02 20.81
CA LEU A 65 -12.40 1.31 21.45
C LEU A 65 -12.82 2.41 20.49
N PHE A 66 -12.82 2.11 19.18
CA PHE A 66 -13.17 3.09 18.16
C PHE A 66 -14.48 2.71 17.47
N GLU A 67 -15.40 3.66 17.39
CA GLU A 67 -16.65 3.49 16.66
C GLU A 67 -16.38 3.31 15.17
N TYR A 68 -15.44 4.09 14.65
CA TYR A 68 -14.96 3.99 13.27
C TYR A 68 -13.52 3.52 13.27
N PRO A 69 -13.23 2.34 12.71
CA PRO A 69 -11.86 1.82 12.70
C PRO A 69 -10.88 2.81 12.03
N PRO A 70 -9.71 3.07 12.64
CA PRO A 70 -8.75 4.01 12.06
C PRO A 70 -7.94 3.37 10.95
N TYR A 71 -8.51 3.32 9.75
CA TYR A 71 -7.91 2.64 8.60
C TYR A 71 -6.49 3.15 8.31
N GLU A 72 -6.31 4.47 8.28
CA GLU A 72 -5.01 5.06 7.95
C GLU A 72 -3.92 4.65 8.94
N LEU A 73 -4.24 4.65 10.24
CA LEU A 73 -3.29 4.26 11.27
C LEU A 73 -2.98 2.76 11.20
N ALA A 74 -4.01 1.93 11.00
CA ALA A 74 -3.81 0.49 10.85
C ALA A 74 -2.97 0.18 9.61
N LEU A 75 -3.19 0.91 8.52
CA LEU A 75 -2.45 0.75 7.29
C LEU A 75 -0.97 1.12 7.49
N ALA A 76 -0.69 2.26 8.15
CA ALA A 76 0.67 2.68 8.44
C ALA A 76 1.40 1.63 9.28
N SER A 77 0.73 1.13 10.31
CA SER A 77 1.26 0.10 11.19
C SER A 77 1.59 -1.18 10.43
N LYS A 78 0.69 -1.59 9.53
CA LYS A 78 0.92 -2.79 8.71
C LYS A 78 2.08 -2.59 7.75
N MET A 79 2.19 -1.40 7.13
CA MET A 79 3.33 -1.10 6.26
C MET A 79 4.65 -1.23 7.01
N VAL A 80 4.73 -0.68 8.22
CA VAL A 80 5.94 -0.79 9.04
C VAL A 80 6.28 -2.25 9.28
N SER A 81 5.30 -3.04 9.69
CA SER A 81 5.48 -4.46 9.99
C SER A 81 5.97 -5.24 8.76
N VAL A 82 5.34 -5.04 7.62
CA VAL A 82 5.70 -5.77 6.40
C VAL A 82 7.09 -5.35 5.90
N VAL A 83 7.41 -4.06 5.92
CA VAL A 83 8.74 -3.59 5.51
C VAL A 83 9.82 -4.26 6.36
N LYS A 84 9.61 -4.32 7.66
CA LYS A 84 10.61 -4.91 8.56
C LYS A 84 10.70 -6.43 8.42
N ASN A 85 9.56 -7.11 8.41
CA ASN A 85 9.52 -8.56 8.40
C ASN A 85 9.94 -9.15 7.06
N GLU A 86 9.57 -8.50 5.97
CA GLU A 86 9.86 -8.99 4.62
C GLU A 86 11.06 -8.28 3.98
N ARG A 87 11.64 -7.30 4.68
CA ARG A 87 12.80 -6.52 4.20
C ARG A 87 12.54 -5.90 2.83
N LEU A 88 11.46 -5.15 2.73
CA LEU A 88 11.09 -4.52 1.46
C LEU A 88 12.09 -3.45 1.04
N ASP A 89 12.28 -3.32 -0.26
CA ASP A 89 13.20 -2.33 -0.84
C ASP A 89 12.52 -1.01 -1.15
N LEU A 90 11.21 -1.05 -1.45
CA LEU A 90 10.43 0.16 -1.65
C LEU A 90 8.94 -0.09 -1.39
N LEU A 91 8.22 1.00 -1.17
CA LEU A 91 6.75 1.00 -1.10
C LEU A 91 6.21 1.79 -2.29
N HIS A 92 5.26 1.20 -2.99
CA HIS A 92 4.54 1.86 -4.07
C HIS A 92 3.07 1.96 -3.67
N VAL A 93 2.62 3.17 -3.36
CA VAL A 93 1.24 3.40 -2.93
C VAL A 93 0.42 4.01 -4.07
N HIS A 94 -0.80 3.56 -4.17
CA HIS A 94 -1.76 4.03 -5.16
C HIS A 94 -2.82 4.84 -4.43
N TYR A 95 -3.04 6.06 -4.88
CA TYR A 95 -3.98 7.00 -4.29
C TYR A 95 -3.35 7.84 -3.18
N ALA A 96 -3.62 9.15 -3.19
CA ALA A 96 -2.97 10.07 -2.27
C ALA A 96 -3.47 9.91 -0.83
N ILE A 97 -4.79 9.86 -0.64
CA ILE A 97 -5.42 9.78 0.67
C ILE A 97 -6.34 8.56 0.68
N PRO A 98 -6.21 7.62 1.63
CA PRO A 98 -5.32 7.66 2.80
C PRO A 98 -3.95 7.02 2.58
N HIS A 99 -3.67 6.47 1.39
CA HIS A 99 -2.52 5.58 1.19
C HIS A 99 -1.18 6.31 1.27
N ALA A 100 -1.04 7.44 0.57
CA ALA A 100 0.23 8.18 0.62
C ALA A 100 0.47 8.80 1.99
N SER A 101 -0.59 9.28 2.66
CA SER A 101 -0.43 9.84 4.01
C SER A 101 -0.07 8.75 5.02
N ALA A 102 -0.65 7.55 4.90
CA ALA A 102 -0.27 6.42 5.74
C ALA A 102 1.18 6.01 5.48
N ALA A 103 1.61 6.02 4.22
CA ALA A 103 2.99 5.71 3.86
C ALA A 103 3.97 6.73 4.43
N TYR A 104 3.58 8.00 4.46
CA TYR A 104 4.41 9.04 5.09
C TYR A 104 4.62 8.72 6.57
N MET A 105 3.55 8.39 7.30
CA MET A 105 3.66 7.99 8.69
C MET A 105 4.56 6.77 8.87
N ALA A 106 4.36 5.75 8.04
CA ALA A 106 5.18 4.54 8.10
C ALA A 106 6.64 4.86 7.85
N LYS A 107 6.93 5.70 6.88
CA LYS A 107 8.30 6.11 6.55
C LYS A 107 8.96 6.82 7.73
N GLN A 108 8.25 7.69 8.42
CA GLN A 108 8.79 8.40 9.59
C GLN A 108 9.05 7.43 10.75
N ILE A 109 8.16 6.48 10.98
CA ILE A 109 8.35 5.46 12.03
C ILE A 109 9.59 4.62 11.72
N LEU A 110 9.72 4.16 10.48
CA LEU A 110 10.86 3.34 10.06
C LEU A 110 12.17 4.11 10.18
N LYS A 111 12.16 5.39 9.79
CA LYS A 111 13.35 6.24 9.90
C LYS A 111 13.81 6.37 11.33
N SER A 112 12.87 6.48 12.29
CA SER A 112 13.22 6.53 13.71
C SER A 112 13.89 5.24 14.21
N GLN A 113 13.72 4.16 13.46
CA GLN A 113 14.31 2.85 13.76
C GLN A 113 15.54 2.55 12.89
N GLY A 114 16.04 3.55 12.16
CA GLY A 114 17.22 3.41 11.32
C GLY A 114 16.96 2.77 9.96
N ILE A 115 15.70 2.68 9.55
CA ILE A 115 15.32 2.08 8.26
C ILE A 115 14.84 3.18 7.32
N GLU A 116 15.52 3.34 6.20
CA GLU A 116 15.10 4.27 5.15
C GLU A 116 14.51 3.50 4.00
N ILE A 117 13.28 3.88 3.59
CA ILE A 117 12.60 3.23 2.49
C ILE A 117 12.04 4.28 1.53
N PRO A 118 12.32 4.15 0.23
CA PRO A 118 11.71 5.04 -0.76
C PRO A 118 10.23 4.72 -0.94
N VAL A 119 9.44 5.77 -1.16
CA VAL A 119 8.00 5.65 -1.39
C VAL A 119 7.68 6.28 -2.75
N VAL A 120 7.05 5.50 -3.61
CA VAL A 120 6.54 5.96 -4.90
C VAL A 120 5.03 6.07 -4.79
N THR A 121 4.46 7.16 -5.27
CA THR A 121 3.00 7.37 -5.23
C THR A 121 2.46 7.53 -6.65
N THR A 122 1.44 6.75 -6.97
CA THR A 122 0.71 6.91 -8.24
C THR A 122 -0.64 7.54 -7.93
N LEU A 123 -0.90 8.69 -8.56
CA LEU A 123 -2.17 9.39 -8.45
C LEU A 123 -3.14 8.86 -9.50
N HIS A 124 -4.43 8.87 -9.19
CA HIS A 124 -5.45 8.26 -10.04
C HIS A 124 -6.58 9.21 -10.42
N GLY A 125 -6.30 10.45 -10.67
CA GLY A 125 -7.31 11.40 -11.14
C GLY A 125 -8.33 11.80 -10.08
N THR A 126 -9.05 10.85 -9.49
CA THR A 126 -10.05 11.15 -8.47
C THR A 126 -9.44 11.75 -7.20
N ASP A 127 -8.22 11.39 -6.85
CA ASP A 127 -7.52 11.98 -5.72
C ASP A 127 -7.11 13.42 -6.01
N ILE A 128 -7.05 13.81 -7.28
CA ILE A 128 -6.79 15.20 -7.68
C ILE A 128 -8.10 15.96 -7.85
N THR A 129 -9.09 15.35 -8.52
CA THR A 129 -10.32 16.06 -8.90
C THR A 129 -11.39 16.08 -7.82
N LEU A 130 -11.46 15.04 -6.97
CA LEU A 130 -12.50 14.94 -5.94
C LEU A 130 -11.95 15.26 -4.54
N VAL A 131 -10.73 14.85 -4.24
CA VAL A 131 -10.12 15.04 -2.91
C VAL A 131 -9.23 16.26 -2.90
N GLY A 132 -8.31 16.37 -3.85
CA GLY A 132 -7.33 17.44 -3.89
C GLY A 132 -7.92 18.84 -4.06
N LYS A 133 -9.12 18.95 -4.64
CA LYS A 133 -9.80 20.23 -4.82
C LYS A 133 -10.73 20.61 -3.69
N ASP A 134 -11.00 19.69 -2.77
CA ASP A 134 -11.88 19.97 -1.64
C ASP A 134 -11.05 20.60 -0.53
N PRO A 135 -11.42 21.84 -0.08
CA PRO A 135 -10.65 22.52 0.97
C PRO A 135 -10.50 21.72 2.28
N SER A 136 -11.44 20.83 2.57
CA SER A 136 -11.36 20.01 3.79
C SER A 136 -10.20 19.02 3.79
N TYR A 137 -9.59 18.77 2.62
CA TYR A 137 -8.46 17.86 2.48
C TYR A 137 -7.14 18.57 2.27
N GLU A 138 -7.12 19.89 2.30
CA GLU A 138 -5.86 20.63 2.19
C GLU A 138 -5.03 20.42 3.46
N PRO A 139 -3.75 20.07 3.32
CA PRO A 139 -2.87 19.92 4.48
C PRO A 139 -2.56 21.23 5.18
#